data_e431830a20fdc3f5024ead8ee760f7ae
#
_entry.id   e431830a20fdc3f5024ead8ee760f7ae
#
_cell.length_a   1.000
_cell.length_b   1.000
_cell.length_c   1.000
_cell.angle_alpha   90.00
_cell.angle_beta   90.00
_cell.angle_gamma   90.00
#
_symmetry.space_group_name_H-M   'P 1'
#
loop_
_entity.id
_entity.type
_entity.pdbx_description
1 polymer ?
#
loop_
_entity_poly.entity_id
_entity_poly.type
_entity_poly.pdbx_seq_one_letter_code
_entity_poly.pdbx_strand_id
1 'polypeptide(L)'
;EKKSAEAATVLLEEFCSLHGYGKPDFGAYQSFFEAWITTPHAPEKSSNYRRDLDLSSGVATVRYELDGASHLREAFCSDPAGVAVVRLSADQPGQITFILDATSLHKGVEVTAADGELMLAGRVDNGKGNPPGMRFEGRIRVRAEGGTVAAAGKALTVKGANSVVLLIAGSTDHKLEHPDYQGGDPATINRATLDAAAKTSFDDLLAAHRRDHGALFTATTLRLDGVSREDLPTDRRLAEYKKGRADRGLETLVFDYGRYLLIASSRAGGLPANLQGLWNNTNSPPWMGDYHLNINLQMNYWPAGNTGLSECFEPLARWVKELAKPGAQTARVHYNAGGWVAHHVANVWGVTAPGPKRGVHMLEAESAAFICQNIWDHY
;
A
#
# COMPACT_ATOMS: atom_id res chain seq x y z
N GLU A 1 14.49 39.09 23.72
CA GLU A 1 14.53 37.88 22.90
C GLU A 1 13.44 36.85 23.34
N LYS A 2 13.34 36.49 24.62
CA LYS A 2 12.34 35.52 25.12
C LYS A 2 10.90 35.99 24.91
N LYS A 3 10.59 37.26 25.15
CA LYS A 3 9.26 37.86 24.92
C LYS A 3 8.88 37.93 23.42
N SER A 4 9.87 38.10 22.54
CA SER A 4 9.62 38.11 21.08
C SER A 4 9.35 36.70 20.54
N ALA A 5 9.97 35.66 21.10
CA ALA A 5 9.69 34.28 20.77
C ALA A 5 8.29 33.82 21.24
N GLU A 6 7.89 34.25 22.46
CA GLU A 6 6.54 33.99 22.97
C GLU A 6 5.47 34.70 22.14
N ALA A 7 5.69 35.97 21.75
CA ALA A 7 4.76 36.69 20.87
C ALA A 7 4.68 36.07 19.48
N ALA A 8 5.80 35.62 18.91
CA ALA A 8 5.83 34.92 17.65
C ALA A 8 5.04 33.60 17.71
N THR A 9 5.18 32.85 18.82
CA THR A 9 4.43 31.61 19.04
C THR A 9 2.91 31.86 19.09
N VAL A 10 2.48 32.87 19.82
CA VAL A 10 1.05 33.25 19.92
C VAL A 10 0.50 33.66 18.56
N LEU A 11 1.22 34.51 17.80
CA LEU A 11 0.82 34.93 16.45
C LEU A 11 0.71 33.74 15.49
N LEU A 12 1.64 32.79 15.58
CA LEU A 12 1.63 31.57 14.77
C LEU A 12 0.46 30.66 15.16
N GLU A 13 0.17 30.50 16.44
CA GLU A 13 -0.98 29.74 16.92
C GLU A 13 -2.30 30.36 16.46
N GLU A 14 -2.46 31.67 16.54
CA GLU A 14 -3.60 32.40 16.03
C GLU A 14 -3.73 32.26 14.50
N PHE A 15 -2.65 32.46 13.77
CA PHE A 15 -2.63 32.27 12.30
C PHE A 15 -3.01 30.86 11.89
N CYS A 16 -2.46 29.84 12.56
CA CYS A 16 -2.74 28.44 12.28
C CYS A 16 -4.17 28.01 12.73
N SER A 17 -4.80 28.75 13.64
CA SER A 17 -6.14 28.47 14.13
C SER A 17 -7.27 29.18 13.35
N LEU A 18 -6.92 30.00 12.37
CA LEU A 18 -7.91 30.68 11.53
C LEU A 18 -8.85 29.64 10.89
N HIS A 19 -10.16 29.89 11.00
CA HIS A 19 -11.26 29.09 10.42
C HIS A 19 -11.60 27.75 11.07
N GLY A 20 -11.46 27.62 12.38
CA GLY A 20 -11.94 26.41 13.03
C GLY A 20 -11.18 25.13 12.64
N TYR A 21 -10.04 25.26 11.94
CA TYR A 21 -9.03 24.21 11.85
C TYR A 21 -8.39 24.00 13.24
N GLY A 22 -9.23 23.96 14.26
CA GLY A 22 -8.81 23.67 15.62
C GLY A 22 -8.21 22.29 15.67
N LYS A 23 -6.88 22.21 15.67
CA LYS A 23 -6.10 20.99 15.79
C LYS A 23 -6.57 19.92 14.79
N PRO A 24 -6.30 20.07 13.49
CA PRO A 24 -6.59 18.96 12.61
C PRO A 24 -5.80 17.77 13.14
N ASP A 25 -6.50 16.74 13.60
CA ASP A 25 -5.92 15.43 13.68
C ASP A 25 -5.68 15.05 12.23
N PHE A 26 -4.43 15.18 11.78
CA PHE A 26 -4.07 14.84 10.39
C PHE A 26 -4.39 13.39 10.07
N GLY A 27 -4.64 12.58 11.11
CA GLY A 27 -4.73 11.15 10.97
C GLY A 27 -3.37 10.55 10.66
N ALA A 28 -3.35 9.26 10.47
CA ALA A 28 -2.17 8.52 10.02
C ALA A 28 -2.62 7.45 9.03
N TYR A 29 -1.76 7.08 8.09
CA TYR A 29 -1.93 5.83 7.39
C TYR A 29 -1.76 4.69 8.38
N GLN A 30 -2.73 3.79 8.44
CA GLN A 30 -2.80 2.75 9.46
C GLN A 30 -2.82 1.38 8.82
N SER A 31 -2.41 0.38 9.58
CA SER A 31 -2.52 -1.02 9.16
C SER A 31 -3.99 -1.34 8.92
N PHE A 32 -4.27 -2.09 7.85
CA PHE A 32 -5.64 -2.43 7.46
C PHE A 32 -6.10 -3.70 8.19
N PHE A 33 -5.54 -4.84 7.81
CA PHE A 33 -5.70 -6.12 8.49
C PHE A 33 -4.53 -7.05 8.16
N GLU A 34 -4.38 -8.09 8.94
CA GLU A 34 -3.42 -9.17 8.71
C GLU A 34 -4.18 -10.48 8.52
N ALA A 35 -3.85 -11.21 7.47
CA ALA A 35 -4.36 -12.56 7.23
C ALA A 35 -3.27 -13.60 7.59
N TRP A 36 -3.61 -14.58 8.39
CA TRP A 36 -2.70 -15.59 8.88
C TRP A 36 -3.02 -16.94 8.29
N ILE A 37 -2.02 -17.61 7.72
CA ILE A 37 -2.09 -18.97 7.23
C ILE A 37 -1.26 -19.83 8.18
N THR A 38 -1.93 -20.53 9.09
CA THR A 38 -1.30 -21.40 10.08
C THR A 38 -1.34 -22.84 9.62
N THR A 39 -0.18 -23.41 9.31
CA THR A 39 -0.05 -24.81 8.93
C THR A 39 0.19 -25.69 10.16
N PRO A 40 -0.25 -26.98 10.16
CA PRO A 40 -0.05 -27.87 11.28
C PRO A 40 1.39 -28.36 11.46
N HIS A 41 2.27 -28.03 10.53
CA HIS A 41 3.64 -28.52 10.50
C HIS A 41 4.61 -27.54 11.15
N ALA A 42 5.55 -28.09 11.93
CA ALA A 42 6.63 -27.31 12.51
C ALA A 42 7.62 -26.87 11.40
N PRO A 43 8.07 -25.62 11.40
CA PRO A 43 8.95 -25.08 10.34
C PRO A 43 10.24 -25.87 10.13
N GLU A 44 10.81 -26.44 11.20
CA GLU A 44 12.03 -27.25 11.19
C GLU A 44 11.92 -28.56 10.41
N LYS A 45 10.71 -29.00 10.08
CA LYS A 45 10.48 -30.18 9.22
C LYS A 45 10.61 -29.87 7.74
N SER A 46 10.62 -28.58 7.39
CA SER A 46 10.77 -28.16 6.00
C SER A 46 12.24 -28.12 5.61
N SER A 47 12.54 -28.50 4.38
CA SER A 47 13.86 -28.42 3.75
C SER A 47 13.77 -27.66 2.42
N ASN A 48 14.92 -27.34 1.83
CA ASN A 48 15.04 -26.68 0.53
C ASN A 48 14.21 -25.39 0.42
N TYR A 49 14.09 -24.67 1.55
CA TYR A 49 13.30 -23.43 1.61
C TYR A 49 13.95 -22.33 0.75
N ARG A 50 13.17 -21.79 -0.15
CA ARG A 50 13.53 -20.64 -0.98
C ARG A 50 12.34 -19.70 -1.13
N ARG A 51 12.62 -18.40 -1.07
CA ARG A 51 11.64 -17.34 -1.41
C ARG A 51 12.26 -16.39 -2.43
N ASP A 52 11.46 -16.01 -3.41
CA ASP A 52 11.86 -15.12 -4.49
C ASP A 52 10.76 -14.08 -4.73
N LEU A 53 11.16 -12.88 -5.15
CA LEU A 53 10.29 -11.90 -5.78
C LEU A 53 10.84 -11.64 -7.18
N ASP A 54 10.07 -12.03 -8.19
CA ASP A 54 10.37 -11.70 -9.57
C ASP A 54 9.82 -10.30 -9.86
N LEU A 55 10.73 -9.32 -9.97
CA LEU A 55 10.37 -7.92 -10.21
C LEU A 55 9.72 -7.72 -11.58
N SER A 56 10.09 -8.53 -12.57
CA SER A 56 9.57 -8.39 -13.93
C SER A 56 8.11 -8.81 -14.07
N SER A 57 7.69 -9.75 -13.25
CA SER A 57 6.31 -10.24 -13.22
C SER A 57 5.51 -9.76 -11.99
N GLY A 58 6.17 -9.16 -11.00
CA GLY A 58 5.52 -8.75 -9.74
C GLY A 58 4.99 -9.93 -8.93
N VAL A 59 5.57 -11.13 -9.09
CA VAL A 59 5.14 -12.37 -8.42
C VAL A 59 6.12 -12.78 -7.34
N ALA A 60 5.62 -12.93 -6.12
CA ALA A 60 6.37 -13.52 -5.01
C ALA A 60 6.14 -15.02 -4.95
N THR A 61 7.19 -15.80 -4.76
CA THR A 61 7.12 -17.26 -4.62
C THR A 61 7.82 -17.76 -3.37
N VAL A 62 7.27 -18.81 -2.77
CA VAL A 62 7.93 -19.58 -1.70
C VAL A 62 7.86 -21.06 -2.06
N ARG A 63 9.02 -21.71 -2.07
CA ARG A 63 9.16 -23.15 -2.31
C ARG A 63 9.81 -23.83 -1.13
N TYR A 64 9.36 -25.01 -0.77
CA TYR A 64 9.96 -25.84 0.26
C TYR A 64 9.53 -27.31 0.09
N GLU A 65 10.27 -28.20 0.66
CA GLU A 65 9.90 -29.61 0.78
C GLU A 65 9.41 -29.92 2.19
N LEU A 66 8.36 -30.72 2.29
CA LEU A 66 7.79 -31.18 3.56
C LEU A 66 7.20 -32.57 3.38
N ASP A 67 7.60 -33.51 4.24
CA ASP A 67 7.12 -34.91 4.26
C ASP A 67 7.19 -35.58 2.87
N GLY A 68 8.21 -35.25 2.07
CA GLY A 68 8.45 -35.80 0.73
C GLY A 68 7.62 -35.15 -0.40
N ALA A 69 6.86 -34.12 -0.13
CA ALA A 69 6.14 -33.34 -1.13
C ALA A 69 6.77 -31.95 -1.33
N SER A 70 6.81 -31.47 -2.57
CA SER A 70 7.25 -30.11 -2.91
C SER A 70 6.08 -29.16 -2.84
N HIS A 71 6.19 -28.15 -1.99
CA HIS A 71 5.19 -27.12 -1.80
C HIS A 71 5.56 -25.84 -2.53
N LEU A 72 4.56 -25.20 -3.14
CA LEU A 72 4.70 -23.89 -3.80
C LEU A 72 3.62 -22.93 -3.28
N ARG A 73 4.05 -21.73 -2.92
CA ARG A 73 3.15 -20.58 -2.70
C ARG A 73 3.48 -19.50 -3.71
N GLU A 74 2.47 -18.94 -4.35
CA GLU A 74 2.57 -17.83 -5.30
C GLU A 74 1.66 -16.71 -4.84
N ALA A 75 2.15 -15.48 -4.84
CA ALA A 75 1.38 -14.31 -4.43
C ALA A 75 1.63 -13.13 -5.36
N PHE A 76 0.56 -12.43 -5.74
CA PHE A 76 0.61 -11.20 -6.54
C PHE A 76 -0.63 -10.34 -6.28
N CYS A 77 -0.51 -9.03 -6.54
CA CYS A 77 -1.63 -8.09 -6.51
C CYS A 77 -2.00 -7.71 -7.94
N SER A 78 -3.14 -8.16 -8.42
CA SER A 78 -3.61 -7.91 -9.78
C SER A 78 -4.38 -6.59 -9.84
N ASP A 79 -3.81 -5.56 -10.45
CA ASP A 79 -4.51 -4.31 -10.71
C ASP A 79 -5.74 -4.53 -11.62
N PRO A 80 -5.63 -5.27 -12.77
CA PRO A 80 -6.79 -5.52 -13.64
C PRO A 80 -7.97 -6.25 -12.97
N ALA A 81 -7.69 -7.07 -11.95
CA ALA A 81 -8.73 -7.81 -11.23
C ALA A 81 -9.13 -7.16 -9.90
N GLY A 82 -8.39 -6.17 -9.43
CA GLY A 82 -8.62 -5.46 -8.16
C GLY A 82 -8.45 -6.36 -6.92
N VAL A 83 -7.69 -7.45 -7.00
CA VAL A 83 -7.51 -8.42 -5.92
C VAL A 83 -6.05 -8.77 -5.69
N ALA A 84 -5.69 -9.05 -4.43
CA ALA A 84 -4.51 -9.84 -4.15
C ALA A 84 -4.85 -11.33 -4.24
N VAL A 85 -3.94 -12.11 -4.82
CA VAL A 85 -4.12 -13.53 -5.08
C VAL A 85 -2.99 -14.29 -4.42
N VAL A 86 -3.33 -15.33 -3.65
CA VAL A 86 -2.35 -16.26 -3.08
C VAL A 86 -2.75 -17.68 -3.44
N ARG A 87 -1.87 -18.41 -4.13
CA ARG A 87 -2.04 -19.82 -4.40
C ARG A 87 -1.11 -20.65 -3.52
N LEU A 88 -1.66 -21.70 -2.90
CA LEU A 88 -0.91 -22.75 -2.22
C LEU A 88 -1.14 -24.05 -3.00
N SER A 89 -0.07 -24.74 -3.38
CA SER A 89 -0.13 -26.01 -4.10
C SER A 89 1.00 -26.93 -3.67
N ALA A 90 0.86 -28.22 -3.98
CA ALA A 90 1.90 -29.21 -3.81
C ALA A 90 1.93 -30.16 -5.03
N ASP A 91 3.05 -30.85 -5.23
CA ASP A 91 3.23 -31.83 -6.31
C ASP A 91 2.50 -33.17 -6.04
N GLN A 92 2.03 -33.35 -4.80
CA GLN A 92 1.23 -34.50 -4.39
C GLN A 92 -0.18 -34.07 -3.97
N PRO A 93 -1.23 -34.87 -4.24
CA PRO A 93 -2.59 -34.53 -3.86
C PRO A 93 -2.80 -34.58 -2.35
N GLY A 94 -3.74 -33.74 -1.87
CA GLY A 94 -4.16 -33.77 -0.45
C GLY A 94 -3.19 -33.13 0.53
N GLN A 95 -2.14 -32.44 0.07
CA GLN A 95 -1.07 -31.91 0.94
C GLN A 95 -1.38 -30.53 1.55
N ILE A 96 -2.40 -29.84 1.07
CA ILE A 96 -2.68 -28.49 1.53
C ILE A 96 -3.68 -28.52 2.69
N THR A 97 -3.16 -28.24 3.88
CA THR A 97 -3.94 -28.16 5.13
C THR A 97 -3.47 -26.94 5.93
N PHE A 98 -4.41 -26.06 6.31
CA PHE A 98 -4.12 -24.88 7.11
C PHE A 98 -5.39 -24.30 7.77
N ILE A 99 -5.17 -23.41 8.73
CA ILE A 99 -6.18 -22.53 9.28
C ILE A 99 -5.92 -21.13 8.72
N LEU A 100 -6.97 -20.48 8.20
CA LEU A 100 -6.97 -19.09 7.77
C LEU A 100 -7.75 -18.27 8.78
N ASP A 101 -7.10 -17.33 9.42
CA ASP A 101 -7.72 -16.32 10.28
C ASP A 101 -7.27 -14.91 9.90
N ALA A 102 -7.89 -13.89 10.49
CA ALA A 102 -7.53 -12.50 10.26
C ALA A 102 -7.62 -11.68 11.56
N THR A 103 -6.70 -10.73 11.68
CA THR A 103 -6.62 -9.81 12.79
C THR A 103 -6.51 -8.37 12.29
N SER A 104 -6.84 -7.41 13.15
CA SER A 104 -6.62 -5.98 12.90
C SER A 104 -6.13 -5.31 14.17
N LEU A 105 -5.32 -4.26 14.00
CA LEU A 105 -4.89 -3.40 15.09
C LEU A 105 -5.98 -2.41 15.54
N HIS A 106 -7.10 -2.32 14.81
CA HIS A 106 -8.24 -1.48 15.16
C HIS A 106 -9.16 -2.19 16.16
N LYS A 107 -9.70 -1.43 17.11
CA LYS A 107 -10.64 -1.94 18.11
C LYS A 107 -12.03 -2.12 17.52
N GLY A 108 -12.78 -3.07 18.09
CA GLY A 108 -14.18 -3.28 17.68
C GLY A 108 -14.36 -3.84 16.27
N VAL A 109 -13.31 -4.44 15.72
CA VAL A 109 -13.39 -5.11 14.42
C VAL A 109 -14.09 -6.44 14.58
N GLU A 110 -15.06 -6.69 13.72
CA GLU A 110 -15.76 -7.98 13.62
C GLU A 110 -15.11 -8.87 12.59
N VAL A 111 -14.86 -10.13 12.97
CA VAL A 111 -14.37 -11.17 12.07
C VAL A 111 -15.42 -12.26 11.99
N THR A 112 -15.80 -12.62 10.78
CA THR A 112 -16.76 -13.72 10.50
C THR A 112 -16.19 -14.67 9.45
N ALA A 113 -16.50 -15.95 9.59
CA ALA A 113 -16.12 -16.99 8.65
C ALA A 113 -17.38 -17.80 8.29
N ALA A 114 -17.75 -17.82 7.02
CA ALA A 114 -18.89 -18.55 6.49
C ALA A 114 -18.70 -18.84 4.99
N ASP A 115 -19.27 -19.92 4.50
CA ASP A 115 -19.38 -20.22 3.07
C ASP A 115 -18.07 -20.11 2.26
N GLY A 116 -16.94 -20.47 2.89
CA GLY A 116 -15.62 -20.36 2.27
C GLY A 116 -15.08 -18.93 2.20
N GLU A 117 -15.69 -17.98 2.88
CA GLU A 117 -15.22 -16.60 3.02
C GLU A 117 -14.84 -16.28 4.46
N LEU A 118 -13.75 -15.51 4.59
CA LEU A 118 -13.35 -14.84 5.82
C LEU A 118 -13.53 -13.34 5.61
N MET A 119 -14.32 -12.69 6.45
CA MET A 119 -14.58 -11.27 6.39
C MET A 119 -14.15 -10.60 7.69
N LEU A 120 -13.58 -9.41 7.57
CA LEU A 120 -13.17 -8.57 8.66
C LEU A 120 -13.66 -7.15 8.38
N ALA A 121 -14.50 -6.59 9.26
CA ALA A 121 -15.11 -5.28 9.07
C ALA A 121 -15.04 -4.43 10.34
N GLY A 122 -14.83 -3.12 10.16
CA GLY A 122 -14.72 -2.21 11.28
C GLY A 122 -14.61 -0.75 10.85
N ARG A 123 -14.14 0.04 11.82
CA ARG A 123 -13.82 1.45 11.62
C ARG A 123 -12.40 1.74 12.09
N VAL A 124 -11.75 2.64 11.38
CA VAL A 124 -10.43 3.14 11.77
C VAL A 124 -10.55 3.80 13.15
N ASP A 125 -9.71 3.36 14.08
CA ASP A 125 -9.65 3.89 15.45
C ASP A 125 -8.46 4.84 15.57
N ASN A 126 -8.73 6.10 15.92
CA ASN A 126 -7.67 7.08 16.16
C ASN A 126 -7.11 7.02 17.61
N GLY A 127 -7.51 6.03 18.41
CA GLY A 127 -7.08 5.88 19.81
C GLY A 127 -7.69 6.89 20.79
N LYS A 128 -8.49 7.86 20.30
CA LYS A 128 -9.10 8.92 21.12
C LYS A 128 -10.61 8.83 21.23
N GLY A 129 -11.25 7.87 20.56
CA GLY A 129 -12.67 7.58 20.66
C GLY A 129 -13.62 8.59 20.01
N ASN A 130 -13.16 9.52 19.18
CA ASN A 130 -14.00 10.53 18.54
C ASN A 130 -13.50 10.98 17.17
N PRO A 131 -14.39 11.27 16.24
CA PRO A 131 -15.60 10.51 15.88
C PRO A 131 -15.20 9.14 15.32
N PRO A 132 -16.13 8.19 15.13
CA PRO A 132 -15.78 6.92 14.51
C PRO A 132 -15.19 7.21 13.13
N GLY A 133 -13.96 6.72 12.90
CA GLY A 133 -13.24 6.91 11.66
C GLY A 133 -13.89 6.23 10.46
N MET A 134 -13.20 6.27 9.34
CA MET A 134 -13.54 5.64 8.08
C MET A 134 -13.93 4.17 8.27
N ARG A 135 -14.98 3.70 7.62
CA ARG A 135 -15.34 2.28 7.57
C ARG A 135 -14.40 1.55 6.64
N PHE A 136 -14.09 0.31 6.97
CA PHE A 136 -13.34 -0.58 6.10
C PHE A 136 -13.87 -2.01 6.18
N GLU A 137 -13.63 -2.77 5.12
CA GLU A 137 -13.84 -4.22 5.07
C GLU A 137 -12.68 -4.86 4.30
N GLY A 138 -12.12 -5.94 4.88
CA GLY A 138 -11.28 -6.91 4.21
C GLY A 138 -12.05 -8.21 4.02
N ARG A 139 -11.92 -8.85 2.84
CA ARG A 139 -12.62 -10.10 2.53
C ARG A 139 -11.70 -11.05 1.79
N ILE A 140 -11.67 -12.30 2.23
CA ILE A 140 -10.86 -13.37 1.63
C ILE A 140 -11.80 -14.50 1.23
N ARG A 141 -11.82 -14.84 -0.05
CA ARG A 141 -12.55 -16.00 -0.59
C ARG A 141 -11.59 -17.14 -0.85
N VAL A 142 -11.90 -18.31 -0.29
CA VAL A 142 -11.12 -19.53 -0.45
C VAL A 142 -11.71 -20.37 -1.58
N ARG A 143 -10.87 -20.72 -2.57
CA ARG A 143 -11.20 -21.65 -3.65
C ARG A 143 -10.28 -22.85 -3.52
N ALA A 144 -10.78 -23.97 -3.07
CA ALA A 144 -10.03 -25.22 -2.91
C ALA A 144 -10.33 -26.20 -4.04
N GLU A 145 -9.31 -26.87 -4.50
CA GLU A 145 -9.39 -28.01 -5.40
C GLU A 145 -9.12 -29.29 -4.58
N GLY A 146 -10.13 -30.14 -4.46
CA GLY A 146 -10.09 -31.27 -3.52
C GLY A 146 -10.19 -30.85 -2.06
N GLY A 147 -10.16 -31.81 -1.17
CA GLY A 147 -10.24 -31.58 0.27
C GLY A 147 -11.55 -30.97 0.75
N THR A 148 -11.50 -30.27 1.88
CA THR A 148 -12.66 -29.61 2.50
C THR A 148 -12.31 -28.21 3.00
N VAL A 149 -13.27 -27.29 2.93
CA VAL A 149 -13.21 -25.96 3.53
C VAL A 149 -14.39 -25.84 4.49
N ALA A 150 -14.11 -25.50 5.75
CA ALA A 150 -15.15 -25.39 6.78
C ALA A 150 -14.88 -24.16 7.68
N ALA A 151 -15.95 -23.49 8.08
CA ALA A 151 -15.88 -22.44 9.09
C ALA A 151 -15.69 -23.08 10.48
N ALA A 152 -14.80 -22.49 11.28
CA ALA A 152 -14.51 -22.87 12.65
C ALA A 152 -14.39 -21.60 13.52
N GLY A 153 -15.49 -21.18 14.11
CA GLY A 153 -15.57 -19.90 14.83
C GLY A 153 -15.33 -18.70 13.88
N LYS A 154 -14.23 -17.96 14.11
CA LYS A 154 -13.83 -16.79 13.30
C LYS A 154 -12.75 -17.12 12.27
N ALA A 155 -12.54 -18.38 11.97
CA ALA A 155 -11.51 -18.86 11.06
C ALA A 155 -12.09 -19.84 10.03
N LEU A 156 -11.38 -20.04 8.93
CA LEU A 156 -11.63 -21.09 7.97
C LEU A 156 -10.56 -22.19 8.13
N THR A 157 -10.99 -23.43 8.12
CA THR A 157 -10.10 -24.58 8.09
C THR A 157 -10.14 -25.22 6.71
N VAL A 158 -8.98 -25.36 6.09
CA VAL A 158 -8.78 -26.15 4.86
C VAL A 158 -8.09 -27.45 5.23
N LYS A 159 -8.59 -28.59 4.74
CA LYS A 159 -8.00 -29.90 5.00
C LYS A 159 -7.88 -30.72 3.73
N GLY A 160 -6.66 -31.20 3.46
CA GLY A 160 -6.38 -32.18 2.42
C GLY A 160 -6.70 -31.70 1.00
N ALA A 161 -6.56 -30.40 0.71
CA ALA A 161 -6.73 -29.91 -0.64
C ALA A 161 -5.50 -30.20 -1.52
N ASN A 162 -5.70 -30.29 -2.84
CA ASN A 162 -4.63 -30.40 -3.83
C ASN A 162 -4.00 -29.03 -4.09
N SER A 163 -4.85 -28.03 -4.24
CA SER A 163 -4.48 -26.64 -4.36
C SER A 163 -5.51 -25.73 -3.71
N VAL A 164 -5.09 -24.53 -3.32
CA VAL A 164 -6.00 -23.49 -2.79
C VAL A 164 -5.62 -22.15 -3.37
N VAL A 165 -6.61 -21.41 -3.85
CA VAL A 165 -6.47 -20.00 -4.26
C VAL A 165 -7.24 -19.12 -3.27
N LEU A 166 -6.56 -18.18 -2.67
CA LEU A 166 -7.15 -17.10 -1.87
C LEU A 166 -7.29 -15.86 -2.75
N LEU A 167 -8.51 -15.36 -2.89
CA LEU A 167 -8.81 -14.06 -3.51
C LEU A 167 -9.09 -13.07 -2.40
N ILE A 168 -8.33 -11.98 -2.34
CA ILE A 168 -8.36 -11.02 -1.25
C ILE A 168 -8.73 -9.65 -1.79
N ALA A 169 -9.80 -9.07 -1.29
CA ALA A 169 -10.22 -7.70 -1.56
C ALA A 169 -10.28 -6.88 -0.27
N GLY A 170 -10.00 -5.60 -0.36
CA GLY A 170 -10.08 -4.67 0.75
C GLY A 170 -10.48 -3.28 0.28
N SER A 171 -11.46 -2.69 0.95
CA SER A 171 -11.99 -1.36 0.62
C SER A 171 -12.32 -0.55 1.85
N THR A 172 -12.39 0.76 1.65
CA THR A 172 -12.84 1.73 2.64
C THR A 172 -14.01 2.55 2.07
N ASP A 173 -14.70 3.30 2.92
CA ASP A 173 -15.70 4.27 2.47
C ASP A 173 -15.09 5.65 2.13
N HIS A 174 -13.78 5.73 1.94
CA HIS A 174 -13.12 6.93 1.45
C HIS A 174 -13.24 7.04 -0.07
N LYS A 175 -13.49 8.26 -0.55
CA LYS A 175 -13.40 8.66 -1.95
C LYS A 175 -12.63 9.97 -2.05
N LEU A 176 -11.67 10.06 -2.96
CA LEU A 176 -10.93 11.28 -3.20
C LEU A 176 -11.81 12.29 -3.95
N GLU A 177 -12.71 12.94 -3.23
CA GLU A 177 -13.66 13.91 -3.77
C GLU A 177 -14.05 14.94 -2.71
N HIS A 178 -13.54 16.16 -2.85
CA HIS A 178 -13.86 17.26 -1.96
C HIS A 178 -15.34 17.71 -2.13
N PRO A 179 -16.10 18.10 -1.07
CA PRO A 179 -15.64 18.27 0.32
C PRO A 179 -15.83 17.04 1.21
N ASP A 180 -16.63 16.07 0.81
CA ASP A 180 -17.16 15.06 1.74
C ASP A 180 -16.23 13.85 1.91
N TYR A 181 -15.41 13.56 0.89
CA TYR A 181 -14.51 12.39 0.86
C TYR A 181 -15.21 11.06 1.18
N GLN A 182 -16.52 11.00 0.94
CA GLN A 182 -17.37 9.85 1.22
C GLN A 182 -17.56 9.00 -0.03
N GLY A 183 -17.23 7.72 0.08
CA GLY A 183 -17.36 6.72 -0.97
C GLY A 183 -18.51 5.76 -0.75
N GLY A 184 -18.47 4.68 -1.53
CA GLY A 184 -19.43 3.60 -1.47
C GLY A 184 -19.31 2.72 -0.23
N ASP A 185 -20.20 1.76 -0.11
CA ASP A 185 -20.13 0.76 0.96
C ASP A 185 -19.01 -0.26 0.69
N PRO A 186 -18.03 -0.41 1.59
CA PRO A 186 -16.89 -1.32 1.40
C PRO A 186 -17.31 -2.78 1.16
N ALA A 187 -18.35 -3.23 1.84
CA ALA A 187 -18.84 -4.61 1.72
C ALA A 187 -19.39 -4.90 0.31
N THR A 188 -20.14 -3.95 -0.25
CA THR A 188 -20.69 -4.03 -1.60
C THR A 188 -19.56 -4.04 -2.64
N ILE A 189 -18.55 -3.16 -2.48
CA ILE A 189 -17.41 -3.07 -3.39
C ILE A 189 -16.62 -4.38 -3.38
N ASN A 190 -16.23 -4.87 -2.19
CA ASN A 190 -15.42 -6.08 -2.07
C ASN A 190 -16.14 -7.32 -2.62
N ARG A 191 -17.45 -7.44 -2.35
CA ARG A 191 -18.26 -8.56 -2.88
C ARG A 191 -18.27 -8.54 -4.40
N ALA A 192 -18.56 -7.41 -5.01
CA ALA A 192 -18.59 -7.29 -6.48
C ALA A 192 -17.21 -7.61 -7.09
N THR A 193 -16.13 -7.14 -6.50
CA THR A 193 -14.75 -7.40 -6.93
C THR A 193 -14.44 -8.90 -6.86
N LEU A 194 -14.72 -9.55 -5.73
CA LEU A 194 -14.48 -10.99 -5.56
C LEU A 194 -15.39 -11.84 -6.45
N ASP A 195 -16.64 -11.45 -6.68
CA ASP A 195 -17.56 -12.15 -7.59
C ASP A 195 -17.07 -12.10 -9.04
N ALA A 196 -16.47 -10.99 -9.44
CA ALA A 196 -15.84 -10.86 -10.76
C ALA A 196 -14.58 -11.73 -10.86
N ALA A 197 -13.67 -11.61 -9.90
CA ALA A 197 -12.40 -12.35 -9.89
C ALA A 197 -12.61 -13.86 -9.77
N ALA A 198 -13.64 -14.31 -9.04
CA ALA A 198 -13.94 -15.73 -8.85
C ALA A 198 -14.38 -16.47 -10.14
N LYS A 199 -14.81 -15.74 -11.16
CA LYS A 199 -15.17 -16.31 -12.49
C LYS A 199 -13.95 -16.61 -13.34
N THR A 200 -12.76 -16.14 -12.94
CA THR A 200 -11.51 -16.26 -13.68
C THR A 200 -10.65 -17.35 -13.06
N SER A 201 -9.97 -18.15 -13.88
CA SER A 201 -9.03 -19.15 -13.39
C SER A 201 -7.79 -18.47 -12.76
N PHE A 202 -7.06 -19.21 -11.93
CA PHE A 202 -5.79 -18.70 -11.38
C PHE A 202 -4.80 -18.35 -12.50
N ASP A 203 -4.69 -19.20 -13.51
CA ASP A 203 -3.74 -19.00 -14.61
C ASP A 203 -4.09 -17.78 -15.46
N ASP A 204 -5.39 -17.53 -15.68
CA ASP A 204 -5.84 -16.32 -16.39
C ASP A 204 -5.62 -15.04 -15.57
N LEU A 205 -5.85 -15.09 -14.24
CA LEU A 205 -5.53 -13.98 -13.33
C LEU A 205 -4.04 -13.67 -13.36
N LEU A 206 -3.20 -14.71 -13.28
CA LEU A 206 -1.75 -14.58 -13.32
C LEU A 206 -1.28 -14.05 -14.69
N ALA A 207 -1.85 -14.56 -15.78
CA ALA A 207 -1.52 -14.09 -17.12
C ALA A 207 -1.92 -12.63 -17.34
N ALA A 208 -3.10 -12.20 -16.85
CA ALA A 208 -3.52 -10.81 -16.91
C ALA A 208 -2.62 -9.90 -16.08
N HIS A 209 -2.28 -10.31 -14.85
CA HIS A 209 -1.35 -9.60 -13.98
C HIS A 209 0.04 -9.44 -14.63
N ARG A 210 0.61 -10.54 -15.17
CA ARG A 210 1.93 -10.50 -15.83
C ARG A 210 1.95 -9.60 -17.06
N ARG A 211 0.88 -9.56 -17.84
CA ARG A 211 0.80 -8.64 -19.00
C ARG A 211 0.77 -7.19 -18.55
N ASP A 212 -0.05 -6.87 -17.56
CA ASP A 212 -0.21 -5.52 -17.03
C ASP A 212 1.08 -5.02 -16.37
N HIS A 213 1.56 -5.72 -15.36
CA HIS A 213 2.80 -5.38 -14.64
C HIS A 213 4.02 -5.38 -15.56
N GLY A 214 4.14 -6.41 -16.41
CA GLY A 214 5.24 -6.57 -17.34
C GLY A 214 5.32 -5.45 -18.38
N ALA A 215 4.19 -4.95 -18.89
CA ALA A 215 4.16 -3.82 -19.81
C ALA A 215 4.82 -2.58 -19.20
N LEU A 216 4.52 -2.27 -17.95
CA LEU A 216 5.15 -1.17 -17.22
C LEU A 216 6.62 -1.47 -16.90
N PHE A 217 6.91 -2.66 -16.39
CA PHE A 217 8.25 -3.00 -15.92
C PHE A 217 9.27 -3.03 -17.08
N THR A 218 8.90 -3.55 -18.24
CA THR A 218 9.80 -3.67 -19.39
C THR A 218 9.94 -2.41 -20.23
N ALA A 219 9.18 -1.33 -19.91
CA ALA A 219 9.27 -0.06 -20.64
C ALA A 219 10.65 0.60 -20.56
N THR A 220 11.41 0.31 -19.52
CA THR A 220 12.78 0.80 -19.36
C THR A 220 13.67 -0.29 -18.77
N THR A 221 14.88 -0.41 -19.27
CA THR A 221 15.90 -1.35 -18.78
C THR A 221 17.20 -0.60 -18.52
N LEU A 222 17.76 -0.78 -17.33
CA LEU A 222 19.11 -0.33 -17.00
C LEU A 222 20.07 -1.52 -17.10
N ARG A 223 21.17 -1.34 -17.80
CA ARG A 223 22.26 -2.32 -17.84
C ARG A 223 23.56 -1.64 -17.46
N LEU A 224 24.25 -2.22 -16.50
CA LEU A 224 25.58 -1.79 -16.07
C LEU A 224 26.57 -2.92 -16.38
N ASP A 225 27.60 -2.61 -17.18
CA ASP A 225 28.64 -3.59 -17.49
C ASP A 225 29.57 -3.81 -16.29
N GLY A 226 29.96 -5.06 -16.06
CA GLY A 226 30.87 -5.45 -14.99
C GLY A 226 30.48 -6.72 -14.26
N VAL A 227 31.04 -6.90 -13.08
CA VAL A 227 30.79 -8.11 -12.25
C VAL A 227 29.35 -8.12 -11.74
N SER A 228 28.65 -9.21 -11.96
CA SER A 228 27.36 -9.54 -11.34
C SER A 228 27.48 -10.83 -10.52
N ARG A 229 26.82 -10.88 -9.37
CA ARG A 229 26.85 -12.02 -8.43
C ARG A 229 25.46 -12.64 -8.28
N GLU A 230 24.78 -12.89 -9.37
CA GLU A 230 23.41 -13.42 -9.38
C GLU A 230 23.30 -14.87 -8.89
N ASP A 231 24.43 -15.56 -8.78
CA ASP A 231 24.56 -16.87 -8.13
C ASP A 231 24.30 -16.82 -6.61
N LEU A 232 24.42 -15.64 -5.99
CA LEU A 232 24.18 -15.45 -4.55
C LEU A 232 22.80 -14.88 -4.28
N PRO A 233 22.16 -15.25 -3.16
CA PRO A 233 20.94 -14.62 -2.72
C PRO A 233 21.17 -13.16 -2.32
N THR A 234 20.13 -12.32 -2.47
CA THR A 234 20.22 -10.85 -2.35
C THR A 234 20.79 -10.37 -1.02
N ASP A 235 20.49 -11.05 0.08
CA ASP A 235 21.05 -10.73 1.41
C ASP A 235 22.57 -10.94 1.46
N ARG A 236 23.07 -11.98 0.81
CA ARG A 236 24.50 -12.25 0.69
C ARG A 236 25.19 -11.25 -0.23
N ARG A 237 24.57 -10.95 -1.38
CA ARG A 237 25.07 -9.90 -2.30
C ARG A 237 25.22 -8.56 -1.56
N LEU A 238 24.20 -8.15 -0.82
CA LEU A 238 24.23 -6.91 -0.04
C LEU A 238 25.32 -6.93 1.05
N ALA A 239 25.50 -8.06 1.76
CA ALA A 239 26.54 -8.20 2.76
C ALA A 239 27.94 -8.09 2.17
N GLU A 240 28.17 -8.67 0.98
CA GLU A 240 29.46 -8.59 0.29
C GLU A 240 29.72 -7.19 -0.32
N TYR A 241 28.67 -6.55 -0.85
CA TYR A 241 28.75 -5.19 -1.38
C TYR A 241 29.15 -4.18 -0.27
N LYS A 242 28.61 -4.32 0.93
CA LYS A 242 28.99 -3.51 2.11
C LYS A 242 30.47 -3.67 2.51
N LYS A 243 31.13 -4.78 2.13
CA LYS A 243 32.57 -5.02 2.33
C LYS A 243 33.41 -4.48 1.17
N GLY A 244 32.80 -3.73 0.22
CA GLY A 244 33.50 -3.12 -0.91
C GLY A 244 33.64 -4.04 -2.14
N ARG A 245 32.97 -5.19 -2.20
CA ARG A 245 32.98 -6.04 -3.38
C ARG A 245 32.01 -5.52 -4.42
N ALA A 246 32.51 -5.26 -5.64
CA ALA A 246 31.68 -4.78 -6.74
C ALA A 246 30.60 -5.81 -7.11
N ASP A 247 29.39 -5.31 -7.38
CA ASP A 247 28.26 -6.07 -7.89
C ASP A 247 27.34 -5.15 -8.69
N ARG A 248 27.58 -5.04 -10.01
CA ARG A 248 26.79 -4.20 -10.92
C ARG A 248 25.36 -4.69 -11.09
N GLY A 249 25.18 -6.02 -11.03
CA GLY A 249 23.83 -6.60 -11.03
C GLY A 249 23.01 -6.21 -9.79
N LEU A 250 23.64 -6.02 -8.61
CA LEU A 250 22.94 -5.52 -7.43
C LEU A 250 22.56 -4.03 -7.58
N GLU A 251 23.42 -3.21 -8.19
CA GLU A 251 23.11 -1.81 -8.49
C GLU A 251 21.95 -1.69 -9.48
N THR A 252 21.91 -2.52 -10.53
CA THR A 252 20.77 -2.63 -11.45
C THR A 252 19.50 -3.10 -10.71
N LEU A 253 19.64 -4.07 -9.82
CA LEU A 253 18.50 -4.57 -9.02
C LEU A 253 17.88 -3.48 -8.13
N VAL A 254 18.68 -2.56 -7.59
CA VAL A 254 18.16 -1.42 -6.80
C VAL A 254 17.32 -0.48 -7.67
N PHE A 255 17.76 -0.20 -8.91
CA PHE A 255 17.01 0.58 -9.87
C PHE A 255 15.68 -0.11 -10.23
N ASP A 256 15.71 -1.38 -10.56
CA ASP A 256 14.54 -2.17 -10.92
C ASP A 256 13.57 -2.31 -9.73
N TYR A 257 14.10 -2.46 -8.52
CA TYR A 257 13.30 -2.52 -7.30
C TYR A 257 12.58 -1.19 -7.02
N GLY A 258 13.25 -0.05 -7.24
CA GLY A 258 12.61 1.27 -7.14
C GLY A 258 11.43 1.42 -8.12
N ARG A 259 11.57 0.96 -9.36
CA ARG A 259 10.50 0.94 -10.35
C ARG A 259 9.35 0.00 -9.94
N TYR A 260 9.68 -1.20 -9.48
CA TYR A 260 8.70 -2.15 -8.93
C TYR A 260 7.89 -1.51 -7.79
N LEU A 261 8.54 -0.82 -6.85
CA LEU A 261 7.84 -0.15 -5.74
C LEU A 261 6.86 0.93 -6.22
N LEU A 262 7.21 1.71 -7.24
CA LEU A 262 6.30 2.72 -7.80
C LEU A 262 5.12 2.06 -8.53
N ILE A 263 5.36 1.03 -9.35
CA ILE A 263 4.31 0.25 -10.01
C ILE A 263 3.35 -0.36 -8.98
N ALA A 264 3.88 -0.91 -7.89
CA ALA A 264 3.09 -1.58 -6.86
C ALA A 264 2.29 -0.62 -5.95
N SER A 265 2.69 0.65 -5.87
CA SER A 265 2.09 1.62 -4.94
C SER A 265 1.31 2.77 -5.60
N SER A 266 1.35 2.90 -6.93
CA SER A 266 0.74 4.03 -7.63
C SER A 266 0.15 3.60 -8.97
N ARG A 267 -1.13 3.25 -8.97
CA ARG A 267 -1.87 2.83 -10.16
C ARG A 267 -3.10 3.71 -10.36
N ALA A 268 -3.51 3.85 -11.63
CA ALA A 268 -4.66 4.65 -12.03
C ALA A 268 -5.91 4.34 -11.20
N GLY A 269 -6.62 5.37 -10.75
CA GLY A 269 -7.77 5.23 -9.86
C GLY A 269 -7.43 5.08 -8.37
N GLY A 270 -6.17 4.79 -8.02
CA GLY A 270 -5.66 4.71 -6.64
C GLY A 270 -5.29 6.06 -6.03
N LEU A 271 -4.77 6.06 -4.81
CA LEU A 271 -4.14 7.21 -4.18
C LEU A 271 -2.64 7.23 -4.50
N PRO A 272 -1.95 8.40 -4.40
CA PRO A 272 -0.51 8.45 -4.57
C PRO A 272 0.22 7.61 -3.52
N ALA A 273 1.44 7.18 -3.86
CA ALA A 273 2.37 6.62 -2.89
C ALA A 273 2.68 7.64 -1.78
N ASN A 274 2.45 7.26 -0.52
CA ASN A 274 2.79 8.09 0.64
C ASN A 274 4.27 7.93 1.05
N LEU A 275 4.68 8.44 2.24
CA LEU A 275 6.05 8.31 2.75
C LEU A 275 6.59 6.87 2.79
N GLN A 276 5.70 5.89 2.87
CA GLN A 276 6.04 4.46 2.93
C GLN A 276 5.54 3.69 1.69
N GLY A 277 5.17 4.38 0.61
CA GLY A 277 4.46 3.77 -0.50
C GLY A 277 3.05 3.36 -0.09
N LEU A 278 2.84 2.07 0.14
CA LEU A 278 1.61 1.49 0.74
C LEU A 278 1.93 0.62 1.97
N TRP A 279 3.20 0.31 2.21
CA TRP A 279 3.61 -0.69 3.19
C TRP A 279 3.65 -0.12 4.60
N ASN A 280 2.69 -0.56 5.43
CA ASN A 280 2.60 -0.18 6.83
C ASN A 280 1.96 -1.30 7.66
N ASN A 281 2.60 -1.69 8.75
CA ASN A 281 2.14 -2.72 9.67
C ASN A 281 1.82 -2.19 11.08
N THR A 282 1.56 -0.88 11.20
CA THR A 282 1.31 -0.23 12.49
C THR A 282 0.22 0.83 12.36
N ASN A 283 -0.45 1.17 13.47
CA ASN A 283 -1.37 2.32 13.53
C ASN A 283 -0.66 3.63 13.88
N SER A 284 0.66 3.60 14.09
CA SER A 284 1.49 4.78 14.42
C SER A 284 2.77 4.78 13.58
N PRO A 285 2.66 4.90 12.25
CA PRO A 285 3.82 4.91 11.38
C PRO A 285 4.68 6.16 11.61
N PRO A 286 5.99 6.11 11.31
CA PRO A 286 6.85 7.29 11.32
C PRO A 286 6.23 8.42 10.49
N TRP A 287 6.23 9.62 11.06
CA TRP A 287 5.62 10.84 10.46
C TRP A 287 4.20 10.60 9.93
N MET A 288 3.43 9.73 10.59
CA MET A 288 2.05 9.37 10.24
C MET A 288 1.88 8.73 8.85
N GLY A 289 2.97 8.46 8.12
CA GLY A 289 2.93 7.93 6.75
C GLY A 289 2.19 8.84 5.77
N ASP A 290 2.10 10.15 6.03
CA ASP A 290 1.31 11.11 5.25
C ASP A 290 2.00 11.57 3.95
N TYR A 291 1.47 12.61 3.30
CA TYR A 291 2.05 13.26 2.14
C TYR A 291 2.87 14.47 2.57
N HIS A 292 4.20 14.31 2.67
CA HIS A 292 5.11 15.41 2.88
C HIS A 292 5.40 16.13 1.56
N LEU A 293 5.01 17.41 1.49
CA LEU A 293 5.09 18.23 0.29
C LEU A 293 6.37 19.09 0.20
N ASN A 294 7.24 19.00 1.20
CA ASN A 294 8.49 19.75 1.17
C ASN A 294 9.58 19.12 0.29
N ILE A 295 9.54 17.79 0.04
CA ILE A 295 10.41 17.08 -0.90
C ILE A 295 10.00 15.63 -1.13
N ASN A 296 9.46 14.93 -0.11
CA ASN A 296 9.34 13.47 -0.13
C ASN A 296 8.36 12.98 -1.21
N LEU A 297 7.18 13.58 -1.29
CA LEU A 297 6.20 13.20 -2.32
C LEU A 297 6.74 13.49 -3.72
N GLN A 298 7.41 14.63 -3.91
CA GLN A 298 8.05 14.99 -5.17
C GLN A 298 9.08 13.92 -5.59
N MET A 299 9.96 13.52 -4.66
CA MET A 299 11.00 12.52 -4.93
C MET A 299 10.43 11.15 -5.29
N ASN A 300 9.30 10.74 -4.69
CA ASN A 300 8.64 9.48 -5.05
C ASN A 300 8.29 9.42 -6.54
N TYR A 301 7.99 10.58 -7.15
CA TYR A 301 7.50 10.65 -8.54
C TYR A 301 8.52 11.20 -9.55
N TRP A 302 9.69 11.71 -9.13
CA TRP A 302 10.71 12.15 -10.07
C TRP A 302 11.13 11.08 -11.09
N PRO A 303 11.22 9.78 -10.72
CA PRO A 303 11.59 8.77 -11.70
C PRO A 303 10.45 8.38 -12.66
N ALA A 304 9.19 8.75 -12.40
CA ALA A 304 8.06 8.24 -13.16
C ALA A 304 8.20 8.47 -14.68
N GLY A 305 8.43 9.71 -15.13
CA GLY A 305 8.60 10.02 -16.55
C GLY A 305 9.89 9.43 -17.12
N ASN A 306 11.01 9.64 -16.43
CA ASN A 306 12.36 9.25 -16.91
C ASN A 306 12.58 7.75 -17.00
N THR A 307 11.77 6.95 -16.30
CA THR A 307 11.90 5.49 -16.26
C THR A 307 10.72 4.75 -16.90
N GLY A 308 9.93 5.45 -17.76
CA GLY A 308 8.84 4.83 -18.51
C GLY A 308 7.63 4.42 -17.66
N LEU A 309 7.39 5.11 -16.54
CA LEU A 309 6.29 4.85 -15.61
C LEU A 309 5.28 6.02 -15.54
N SER A 310 5.07 6.70 -16.67
CA SER A 310 4.15 7.86 -16.74
C SER A 310 2.72 7.51 -16.28
N GLU A 311 2.24 6.29 -16.51
CA GLU A 311 0.93 5.84 -16.01
C GLU A 311 0.85 5.85 -14.48
N CYS A 312 1.96 5.59 -13.79
CA CYS A 312 2.03 5.62 -12.32
C CYS A 312 1.94 7.05 -11.76
N PHE A 313 1.99 8.07 -12.60
CA PHE A 313 1.86 9.47 -12.20
C PHE A 313 0.39 9.91 -12.05
N GLU A 314 -0.56 9.25 -12.70
CA GLU A 314 -1.98 9.62 -12.68
C GLU A 314 -2.53 9.83 -11.25
N PRO A 315 -2.28 8.94 -10.27
CA PRO A 315 -2.78 9.14 -8.90
C PRO A 315 -2.32 10.46 -8.28
N LEU A 316 -1.07 10.86 -8.52
CA LEU A 316 -0.53 12.12 -8.02
C LEU A 316 -1.23 13.32 -8.69
N ALA A 317 -1.35 13.31 -10.02
CA ALA A 317 -2.01 14.39 -10.77
C ALA A 317 -3.46 14.58 -10.31
N ARG A 318 -4.20 13.48 -10.16
CA ARG A 318 -5.58 13.51 -9.67
C ARG A 318 -5.67 14.02 -8.22
N TRP A 319 -4.78 13.56 -7.35
CA TRP A 319 -4.76 14.00 -5.96
C TRP A 319 -4.43 15.49 -5.83
N VAL A 320 -3.44 16.01 -6.57
CA VAL A 320 -3.09 17.44 -6.59
C VAL A 320 -4.28 18.30 -7.08
N LYS A 321 -4.98 17.83 -8.11
CA LYS A 321 -6.20 18.50 -8.60
C LYS A 321 -7.29 18.59 -7.53
N GLU A 322 -7.51 17.54 -6.76
CA GLU A 322 -8.46 17.53 -5.64
C GLU A 322 -7.97 18.39 -4.46
N LEU A 323 -6.67 18.33 -4.15
CA LEU A 323 -6.05 19.13 -3.09
C LEU A 323 -6.14 20.64 -3.36
N ALA A 324 -6.09 21.07 -4.62
CA ALA A 324 -6.21 22.46 -4.99
C ALA A 324 -7.57 23.09 -4.58
N LYS A 325 -8.63 22.28 -4.46
CA LYS A 325 -9.96 22.76 -4.07
C LYS A 325 -9.98 23.30 -2.62
N PRO A 326 -9.62 22.52 -1.58
CA PRO A 326 -9.46 23.07 -0.22
C PRO A 326 -8.31 24.06 -0.13
N GLY A 327 -7.25 23.88 -0.94
CA GLY A 327 -6.12 24.81 -1.03
C GLY A 327 -6.52 26.23 -1.44
N ALA A 328 -7.53 26.40 -2.28
CA ALA A 328 -8.07 27.70 -2.64
C ALA A 328 -8.72 28.41 -1.44
N GLN A 329 -9.37 27.67 -0.55
CA GLN A 329 -9.90 28.23 0.69
C GLN A 329 -8.75 28.66 1.61
N THR A 330 -7.71 27.84 1.75
CA THR A 330 -6.52 28.16 2.55
C THR A 330 -5.82 29.43 2.04
N ALA A 331 -5.65 29.60 0.73
CA ALA A 331 -5.07 30.78 0.13
C ALA A 331 -5.87 32.05 0.48
N ARG A 332 -7.18 31.98 0.35
CA ARG A 332 -8.08 33.11 0.66
C ARG A 332 -8.02 33.51 2.13
N VAL A 333 -8.06 32.52 2.99
CA VAL A 333 -8.24 32.68 4.43
C VAL A 333 -6.96 33.12 5.10
N HIS A 334 -5.86 32.42 4.86
CA HIS A 334 -4.58 32.66 5.52
C HIS A 334 -3.78 33.78 4.86
N TYR A 335 -3.97 33.99 3.57
CA TYR A 335 -3.13 34.92 2.79
C TYR A 335 -3.89 36.03 2.08
N ASN A 336 -5.24 36.03 2.15
CA ASN A 336 -6.08 36.94 1.38
C ASN A 336 -5.70 36.99 -0.11
N ALA A 337 -5.37 35.83 -0.68
CA ALA A 337 -4.86 35.67 -2.03
C ALA A 337 -5.77 34.78 -2.89
N GLY A 338 -5.68 34.96 -4.21
CA GLY A 338 -6.22 34.00 -5.19
C GLY A 338 -5.29 32.79 -5.37
N GLY A 339 -5.73 31.82 -6.21
CA GLY A 339 -5.01 30.59 -6.42
C GLY A 339 -5.22 29.59 -5.28
N TRP A 340 -4.23 28.74 -5.00
CA TRP A 340 -4.30 27.75 -3.94
C TRP A 340 -2.96 27.57 -3.23
N VAL A 341 -3.01 27.11 -1.98
CA VAL A 341 -1.86 26.89 -1.10
C VAL A 341 -2.05 25.53 -0.41
N ALA A 342 -0.98 24.77 -0.32
CA ALA A 342 -0.85 23.66 0.60
C ALA A 342 0.48 23.79 1.33
N HIS A 343 0.49 23.46 2.61
CA HIS A 343 1.69 23.55 3.45
C HIS A 343 2.41 22.20 3.49
N HIS A 344 3.44 22.13 4.32
CA HIS A 344 4.40 21.03 4.46
C HIS A 344 3.80 19.63 4.37
N VAL A 345 2.67 19.38 5.02
CA VAL A 345 1.99 18.08 5.03
C VAL A 345 0.54 18.19 4.57
N ALA A 346 0.13 17.19 3.83
CA ALA A 346 -1.24 16.99 3.42
C ALA A 346 -1.65 15.52 3.65
N ASN A 347 -2.92 15.22 3.44
CA ASN A 347 -3.45 13.88 3.59
C ASN A 347 -4.58 13.60 2.59
N VAL A 348 -5.22 12.45 2.71
CA VAL A 348 -6.33 12.04 1.84
C VAL A 348 -7.63 12.83 2.08
N TRP A 349 -7.69 13.63 3.14
CA TRP A 349 -8.83 14.45 3.53
C TRP A 349 -8.68 15.92 3.10
N GLY A 350 -7.69 16.22 2.26
CA GLY A 350 -7.48 17.55 1.71
C GLY A 350 -7.01 18.60 2.72
N VAL A 351 -6.27 18.21 3.74
CA VAL A 351 -5.67 19.17 4.66
C VAL A 351 -4.59 19.95 3.95
N THR A 352 -4.76 21.29 3.89
CA THR A 352 -3.85 22.22 3.22
C THR A 352 -3.40 23.36 4.12
N ALA A 353 -4.09 23.57 5.26
CA ALA A 353 -3.78 24.61 6.23
C ALA A 353 -2.49 24.32 7.01
N PRO A 354 -1.79 25.35 7.53
CA PRO A 354 -0.62 25.15 8.37
C PRO A 354 -1.00 24.47 9.69
N GLY A 355 -0.17 23.55 10.16
CA GLY A 355 -0.42 22.81 11.39
C GLY A 355 -0.08 23.58 12.66
N PRO A 356 -1.00 23.71 13.64
CA PRO A 356 -0.83 24.58 14.81
C PRO A 356 0.20 24.08 15.84
N LYS A 357 0.59 22.81 15.81
CA LYS A 357 1.40 22.20 16.89
C LYS A 357 2.87 21.95 16.57
N ARG A 358 3.31 22.17 15.33
CA ARG A 358 4.64 21.73 14.90
C ARG A 358 5.63 22.87 14.61
N GLY A 359 5.27 24.10 14.99
CA GLY A 359 6.14 25.28 14.86
C GLY A 359 6.24 25.82 13.43
N VAL A 360 7.15 26.79 13.25
CA VAL A 360 7.36 27.50 11.98
C VAL A 360 7.69 26.60 10.77
N HIS A 361 8.21 25.40 11.01
CA HIS A 361 8.54 24.44 9.95
C HIS A 361 7.31 23.95 9.14
N MET A 362 6.11 24.25 9.60
CA MET A 362 4.87 23.84 8.91
C MET A 362 4.26 24.95 8.06
N LEU A 363 4.92 26.12 7.99
CA LEU A 363 4.49 27.28 7.21
C LEU A 363 5.15 27.35 5.83
N GLU A 364 5.30 26.22 5.17
CA GLU A 364 5.89 26.12 3.84
C GLU A 364 4.82 26.32 2.77
N ALA A 365 4.39 27.55 2.53
CA ALA A 365 3.33 27.90 1.55
C ALA A 365 3.72 27.56 0.11
N GLU A 366 5.02 27.48 -0.19
CA GLU A 366 5.60 27.08 -1.47
C GLU A 366 5.46 25.61 -1.81
N SER A 367 5.08 24.77 -0.86
CA SER A 367 4.91 23.32 -1.07
C SER A 367 3.92 23.00 -2.21
N ALA A 368 2.87 23.81 -2.35
CA ALA A 368 1.93 23.69 -3.48
C ALA A 368 2.61 23.97 -4.83
N ALA A 369 3.45 24.99 -4.92
CA ALA A 369 4.20 25.29 -6.12
C ALA A 369 5.23 24.21 -6.42
N PHE A 370 5.90 23.66 -5.38
CA PHE A 370 6.89 22.62 -5.56
C PHE A 370 6.28 21.31 -6.10
N ILE A 371 5.12 20.87 -5.62
CA ILE A 371 4.47 19.67 -6.20
C ILE A 371 3.95 19.94 -7.62
N CYS A 372 3.61 21.19 -7.98
CA CYS A 372 3.22 21.53 -9.34
C CYS A 372 4.38 21.41 -10.34
N GLN A 373 5.65 21.47 -9.90
CA GLN A 373 6.79 21.17 -10.76
C GLN A 373 6.72 19.73 -11.30
N ASN A 374 6.36 18.77 -10.45
CA ASN A 374 6.17 17.39 -10.91
C ASN A 374 5.08 17.27 -11.98
N ILE A 375 3.98 18.05 -11.85
CA ILE A 375 2.93 18.09 -12.87
C ILE A 375 3.47 18.65 -14.19
N TRP A 376 4.26 19.73 -14.12
CA TRP A 376 4.89 20.35 -15.28
C TRP A 376 5.86 19.41 -15.98
N ASP A 377 6.71 18.73 -15.22
CA ASP A 377 7.71 17.80 -15.75
C ASP A 377 7.06 16.55 -16.39
N HIS A 378 5.83 16.22 -15.98
CA HIS A 378 5.05 15.13 -16.57
C HIS A 378 4.31 15.52 -17.84
N TYR A 379 3.93 16.82 -18.00
CA TYR A 379 3.19 17.34 -19.15
C TYR A 379 4.05 17.34 -20.42
#